data_61f037ae94d299b977eb71dcb29c8fb1
#
_entry.id   61f037ae94d299b977eb71dcb29c8fb1
#
_cell.length_a   1.000
_cell.length_b   1.000
_cell.length_c   1.000
_cell.angle_alpha   90.00
_cell.angle_beta   90.00
_cell.angle_gamma   90.00
#
_symmetry.space_group_name_H-M   'P 1'
#
loop_
_entity.id
_entity.type
_entity.pdbx_description
1 polymer ?
#
loop_
_entity_poly.entity_id
_entity_poly.type
_entity_poly.pdbx_seq_one_letter_code
_entity_poly.pdbx_strand_id
1 'polypeptide(L)'
;RAPWLGSLINPRAAGGDLIEQGFADLEPLLTQVMTEADSADVSEMAVAARGLAKAGEILAIRFTLVATNVPYLKRGKQEEPLQDHCDQFHNDAKGNLACTFVDRCLGCVAPGGVIAVVTINELLFLGGYKALRRRLLTDNLWRFVARLGPGAFEGISGEVVNVSLLCVGEQRTRESVFSAWDVNFLDSPSAKSAALRSQDLVLIDQASQLLNPDARIVIGQLGLQHRLLSDFAVPGKGSTTGDTPHYHRNFWELPQLHPDAVPWLDSPISGELWSGRETISIVPVDDAGLLAENGARIHGQEVWGRAGVAVSKTSNL
;
A
#
# COMPACT_ATOMS: atom_id res chain seq x y z
N ARG A 1 -1.01 -19.70 -15.49
CA ARG A 1 -0.87 -18.58 -14.51
C ARG A 1 -2.13 -17.68 -14.44
N ALA A 2 -3.00 -17.69 -15.46
CA ALA A 2 -4.18 -16.82 -15.51
C ALA A 2 -5.10 -16.88 -14.27
N PRO A 3 -5.38 -18.03 -13.64
CA PRO A 3 -6.27 -18.09 -12.48
C PRO A 3 -5.78 -17.27 -11.28
N TRP A 4 -4.47 -17.10 -11.09
CA TRP A 4 -3.87 -16.35 -9.97
C TRP A 4 -3.54 -14.91 -10.30
N LEU A 5 -3.23 -14.61 -11.56
CA LEU A 5 -2.73 -13.29 -11.97
C LEU A 5 -3.81 -12.39 -12.57
N GLY A 6 -4.81 -12.98 -13.22
CA GLY A 6 -5.89 -12.22 -13.85
C GLY A 6 -5.35 -11.10 -14.77
N SER A 7 -5.83 -9.89 -14.56
CA SER A 7 -5.44 -8.71 -15.33
C SER A 7 -4.04 -8.15 -15.02
N LEU A 8 -3.31 -8.72 -14.04
CA LEU A 8 -1.88 -8.43 -13.87
C LEU A 8 -1.03 -8.97 -15.02
N ILE A 9 -1.52 -9.99 -15.73
CA ILE A 9 -0.82 -10.50 -16.91
C ILE A 9 -0.62 -9.38 -17.91
N ASN A 10 0.63 -9.24 -18.34
CA ASN A 10 0.99 -8.34 -19.44
C ASN A 10 1.35 -9.18 -20.69
N PRO A 11 0.44 -9.34 -21.65
CA PRO A 11 0.71 -10.13 -22.84
C PRO A 11 1.88 -9.57 -23.67
N ARG A 12 2.11 -8.26 -23.63
CA ARG A 12 3.22 -7.60 -24.33
C ARG A 12 4.58 -7.95 -23.75
N ALA A 13 4.69 -8.16 -22.44
CA ALA A 13 5.94 -8.55 -21.80
C ALA A 13 6.32 -10.00 -22.10
N ALA A 14 5.37 -10.83 -22.51
CA ALA A 14 5.58 -12.24 -22.77
C ALA A 14 6.12 -12.59 -24.16
N GLY A 15 6.42 -11.60 -25.03
CA GLY A 15 7.02 -11.88 -26.31
C GLY A 15 6.60 -11.00 -27.50
N GLY A 16 6.27 -9.74 -27.25
CA GLY A 16 6.17 -8.74 -28.33
C GLY A 16 5.08 -9.01 -29.40
N ASP A 17 5.32 -8.55 -30.59
CA ASP A 17 4.40 -8.52 -31.75
C ASP A 17 3.71 -9.85 -32.11
N LEU A 18 4.32 -10.99 -31.76
CA LEU A 18 3.77 -12.33 -32.02
C LEU A 18 2.43 -12.62 -31.31
N ILE A 19 2.20 -12.01 -30.13
CA ILE A 19 0.95 -12.25 -29.38
C ILE A 19 -0.17 -11.37 -29.92
N GLU A 20 0.10 -10.12 -30.28
CA GLU A 20 -0.91 -9.22 -30.87
C GLU A 20 -1.38 -9.74 -32.25
N GLN A 21 -0.47 -10.19 -33.09
CA GLN A 21 -0.82 -10.82 -34.37
C GLN A 21 -1.45 -12.21 -34.18
N GLY A 22 -0.93 -13.02 -33.24
CA GLY A 22 -1.42 -14.36 -32.98
C GLY A 22 -2.86 -14.43 -32.48
N PHE A 23 -3.34 -13.46 -31.72
CA PHE A 23 -4.75 -13.45 -31.25
C PHE A 23 -5.73 -13.04 -32.37
N ALA A 24 -5.38 -12.09 -33.22
CA ALA A 24 -6.19 -11.72 -34.37
C ALA A 24 -6.32 -12.89 -35.38
N ASP A 25 -5.27 -13.69 -35.54
CA ASP A 25 -5.25 -14.85 -36.42
C ASP A 25 -5.98 -16.07 -35.84
N LEU A 26 -6.05 -16.17 -34.50
CA LEU A 26 -6.73 -17.28 -33.81
C LEU A 26 -8.27 -17.14 -33.83
N GLU A 27 -8.81 -15.94 -33.87
CA GLU A 27 -10.27 -15.73 -33.82
C GLU A 27 -11.04 -16.42 -34.96
N PRO A 28 -10.61 -16.34 -36.24
CA PRO A 28 -11.23 -17.05 -37.33
C PRO A 28 -11.17 -18.57 -37.16
N LEU A 29 -9.99 -19.10 -36.72
CA LEU A 29 -9.78 -20.53 -36.50
C LEU A 29 -10.66 -21.06 -35.36
N LEU A 30 -10.79 -20.33 -34.26
CA LEU A 30 -11.68 -20.70 -33.14
C LEU A 30 -13.15 -20.65 -33.55
N THR A 31 -13.53 -19.70 -34.38
CA THR A 31 -14.89 -19.60 -34.94
C THR A 31 -15.18 -20.78 -35.85
N GLN A 32 -14.24 -21.21 -36.67
CA GLN A 32 -14.38 -22.39 -37.52
C GLN A 32 -14.54 -23.66 -36.68
N VAL A 33 -13.68 -23.87 -35.68
CA VAL A 33 -13.78 -25.02 -34.75
C VAL A 33 -15.14 -25.04 -34.04
N MET A 34 -15.68 -23.89 -33.65
CA MET A 34 -17.01 -23.81 -33.01
C MET A 34 -18.15 -24.19 -33.95
N THR A 35 -18.01 -23.89 -35.24
CA THR A 35 -19.04 -24.25 -36.26
C THR A 35 -18.95 -25.71 -36.71
N GLU A 36 -17.79 -26.32 -36.64
CA GLU A 36 -17.50 -27.71 -37.04
C GLU A 36 -17.53 -28.69 -35.85
N ALA A 37 -17.77 -28.23 -34.62
CA ALA A 37 -17.74 -29.06 -33.41
C ALA A 37 -18.89 -30.06 -33.37
N ASP A 38 -18.58 -31.33 -33.46
CA ASP A 38 -19.53 -32.46 -33.36
C ASP A 38 -19.90 -32.86 -31.91
N SER A 39 -19.26 -32.27 -30.91
CA SER A 39 -19.52 -32.55 -29.50
C SER A 39 -19.65 -31.28 -28.65
N ALA A 40 -20.45 -31.36 -27.60
CA ALA A 40 -20.68 -30.27 -26.64
C ALA A 40 -19.35 -29.86 -25.95
N ASP A 41 -18.49 -30.81 -25.61
CA ASP A 41 -17.21 -30.59 -24.92
C ASP A 41 -16.24 -29.77 -25.80
N VAL A 42 -16.16 -30.06 -27.11
CA VAL A 42 -15.31 -29.30 -28.03
C VAL A 42 -15.84 -27.89 -28.22
N SER A 43 -17.14 -27.71 -28.26
CA SER A 43 -17.78 -26.39 -28.33
C SER A 43 -17.49 -25.57 -27.09
N GLU A 44 -17.59 -26.15 -25.87
CA GLU A 44 -17.28 -25.47 -24.60
C GLU A 44 -15.81 -25.04 -24.53
N MET A 45 -14.89 -25.93 -24.94
CA MET A 45 -13.45 -25.61 -24.97
C MET A 45 -13.16 -24.48 -25.98
N ALA A 46 -13.79 -24.46 -27.12
CA ALA A 46 -13.61 -23.42 -28.12
C ALA A 46 -14.14 -22.07 -27.64
N VAL A 47 -15.28 -22.04 -26.93
CA VAL A 47 -15.82 -20.83 -26.29
C VAL A 47 -14.88 -20.30 -25.23
N ALA A 48 -14.34 -21.18 -24.37
CA ALA A 48 -13.38 -20.80 -23.35
C ALA A 48 -12.07 -20.25 -23.98
N ALA A 49 -11.56 -20.90 -25.01
CA ALA A 49 -10.36 -20.46 -25.72
C ALA A 49 -10.56 -19.09 -26.38
N ARG A 50 -11.72 -18.86 -27.02
CA ARG A 50 -12.09 -17.56 -27.59
C ARG A 50 -12.18 -16.48 -26.52
N GLY A 51 -12.76 -16.78 -25.35
CA GLY A 51 -12.81 -15.87 -24.21
C GLY A 51 -11.42 -15.48 -23.72
N LEU A 52 -10.51 -16.44 -23.61
CA LEU A 52 -9.11 -16.21 -23.22
C LEU A 52 -8.34 -15.38 -24.26
N ALA A 53 -8.51 -15.69 -25.56
CA ALA A 53 -7.91 -14.93 -26.65
C ALA A 53 -8.36 -13.46 -26.62
N LYS A 54 -9.67 -13.23 -26.46
CA LYS A 54 -10.24 -11.88 -26.36
C LYS A 54 -9.76 -11.12 -25.11
N ALA A 55 -9.66 -11.80 -23.99
CA ALA A 55 -9.10 -11.20 -22.76
C ALA A 55 -7.62 -10.82 -22.96
N GLY A 56 -6.83 -11.67 -23.62
CA GLY A 56 -5.43 -11.40 -23.98
C GLY A 56 -5.30 -10.17 -24.88
N GLU A 57 -6.13 -10.07 -25.92
CA GLU A 57 -6.20 -8.91 -26.81
C GLU A 57 -6.50 -7.62 -26.03
N ILE A 58 -7.55 -7.62 -25.18
CA ILE A 58 -7.93 -6.46 -24.37
C ILE A 58 -6.79 -6.04 -23.44
N LEU A 59 -6.10 -7.00 -22.80
CA LEU A 59 -4.98 -6.74 -21.90
C LEU A 59 -3.72 -6.24 -22.64
N ALA A 60 -3.64 -6.46 -23.95
CA ALA A 60 -2.56 -5.97 -24.82
C ALA A 60 -2.83 -4.57 -25.37
N ILE A 61 -4.08 -4.11 -25.44
CA ILE A 61 -4.45 -2.76 -25.92
C ILE A 61 -3.99 -1.70 -24.90
N ARG A 62 -3.66 -0.51 -25.41
CA ARG A 62 -3.43 0.68 -24.61
C ARG A 62 -4.64 1.61 -24.67
N PHE A 63 -4.99 2.16 -23.51
CA PHE A 63 -6.18 2.97 -23.33
C PHE A 63 -5.81 4.43 -22.99
N THR A 64 -6.64 5.37 -23.39
CA THR A 64 -6.49 6.78 -23.00
C THR A 64 -6.86 7.00 -21.52
N LEU A 65 -7.73 6.16 -20.98
CA LEU A 65 -8.13 6.16 -19.57
C LEU A 65 -8.24 4.73 -19.06
N VAL A 66 -7.59 4.46 -17.93
CA VAL A 66 -7.81 3.23 -17.14
C VAL A 66 -8.37 3.63 -15.78
N ALA A 67 -9.65 3.36 -15.55
CA ALA A 67 -10.32 3.68 -14.28
C ALA A 67 -10.71 2.38 -13.56
N THR A 68 -10.29 2.25 -12.30
CA THR A 68 -10.57 1.03 -11.52
C THR A 68 -10.52 1.24 -10.01
N ASN A 69 -11.30 0.43 -9.30
CA ASN A 69 -11.12 0.16 -7.88
C ASN A 69 -10.29 -1.12 -7.78
N VAL A 70 -9.07 -1.01 -7.29
CA VAL A 70 -8.11 -2.12 -7.29
C VAL A 70 -8.31 -3.05 -6.08
N PRO A 71 -7.95 -4.34 -6.18
CA PRO A 71 -8.03 -5.25 -5.04
C PRO A 71 -6.98 -4.92 -3.99
N TYR A 72 -7.34 -5.09 -2.71
CA TYR A 72 -6.48 -4.85 -1.56
C TYR A 72 -6.02 -6.18 -0.97
N LEU A 73 -4.74 -6.54 -1.15
CA LEU A 73 -4.18 -7.77 -0.60
C LEU A 73 -2.72 -7.54 -0.18
N LYS A 74 -2.47 -7.56 1.13
CA LYS A 74 -1.11 -7.41 1.68
C LYS A 74 -0.23 -8.57 1.26
N ARG A 75 1.07 -8.32 1.10
CA ARG A 75 2.08 -9.29 0.67
C ARG A 75 1.97 -10.65 1.40
N GLY A 76 1.85 -10.65 2.71
CA GLY A 76 1.77 -11.88 3.51
C GLY A 76 0.51 -12.71 3.33
N LYS A 77 -0.49 -12.19 2.61
CA LYS A 77 -1.73 -12.90 2.26
C LYS A 77 -1.78 -13.31 0.79
N GLN A 78 -0.76 -12.98 -0.01
CA GLN A 78 -0.67 -13.35 -1.42
C GLN A 78 -0.17 -14.79 -1.53
N GLU A 79 -0.71 -15.54 -2.48
CA GLU A 79 -0.22 -16.86 -2.82
C GLU A 79 1.14 -16.79 -3.56
N GLU A 80 1.94 -17.85 -3.48
CA GLU A 80 3.29 -17.93 -4.03
C GLU A 80 3.38 -17.51 -5.51
N PRO A 81 2.51 -17.97 -6.44
CA PRO A 81 2.59 -17.56 -7.85
C PRO A 81 2.37 -16.06 -8.07
N LEU A 82 1.53 -15.43 -7.22
CA LEU A 82 1.30 -13.99 -7.25
C LEU A 82 2.49 -13.24 -6.64
N GLN A 83 3.07 -13.78 -5.56
CA GLN A 83 4.27 -13.22 -4.95
C GLN A 83 5.43 -13.19 -5.94
N ASP A 84 5.72 -14.31 -6.62
CA ASP A 84 6.78 -14.43 -7.61
C ASP A 84 6.59 -13.44 -8.76
N HIS A 85 5.36 -13.31 -9.25
CA HIS A 85 5.03 -12.35 -10.30
C HIS A 85 5.30 -10.91 -9.85
N CYS A 86 4.86 -10.54 -8.65
CA CYS A 86 5.09 -9.21 -8.09
C CYS A 86 6.58 -8.94 -7.86
N ASP A 87 7.36 -9.94 -7.42
CA ASP A 87 8.81 -9.81 -7.24
C ASP A 87 9.52 -9.57 -8.56
N GLN A 88 9.10 -10.27 -9.60
CA GLN A 88 9.72 -10.18 -10.92
C GLN A 88 9.38 -8.88 -11.66
N PHE A 89 8.12 -8.45 -11.63
CA PHE A 89 7.62 -7.38 -12.49
C PHE A 89 7.22 -6.09 -11.79
N HIS A 90 6.98 -6.13 -10.46
CA HIS A 90 6.43 -5.02 -9.68
C HIS A 90 7.14 -4.86 -8.33
N ASN A 91 8.46 -5.01 -8.31
CA ASN A 91 9.26 -5.13 -7.08
C ASN A 91 9.08 -3.95 -6.10
N ASP A 92 8.95 -2.73 -6.59
CA ASP A 92 8.73 -1.52 -5.77
C ASP A 92 7.27 -1.33 -5.31
N ALA A 93 6.34 -2.10 -5.89
CA ALA A 93 4.90 -2.07 -5.61
C ALA A 93 4.38 -3.31 -4.85
N LYS A 94 5.18 -4.34 -4.68
CA LYS A 94 4.80 -5.70 -4.23
C LYS A 94 4.21 -5.79 -2.83
N GLY A 95 4.35 -4.77 -1.99
CA GLY A 95 3.89 -4.78 -0.60
C GLY A 95 2.38 -4.94 -0.43
N ASN A 96 1.60 -4.47 -1.42
CA ASN A 96 0.16 -4.65 -1.50
C ASN A 96 -0.28 -4.72 -2.97
N LEU A 97 -1.21 -5.59 -3.25
CA LEU A 97 -1.74 -5.80 -4.60
C LEU A 97 -2.31 -4.50 -5.19
N ALA A 98 -2.88 -3.62 -4.37
CA ALA A 98 -3.34 -2.31 -4.80
C ALA A 98 -2.21 -1.47 -5.46
N CYS A 99 -1.02 -1.45 -4.86
CA CYS A 99 0.13 -0.74 -5.45
C CYS A 99 0.63 -1.42 -6.72
N THR A 100 0.62 -2.76 -6.74
CA THR A 100 0.94 -3.55 -7.95
C THR A 100 0.00 -3.20 -9.10
N PHE A 101 -1.30 -3.02 -8.83
CA PHE A 101 -2.26 -2.60 -9.85
C PHE A 101 -2.07 -1.15 -10.30
N VAL A 102 -1.66 -0.23 -9.43
CA VAL A 102 -1.27 1.12 -9.87
C VAL A 102 -0.17 1.05 -10.91
N ASP A 103 0.87 0.28 -10.66
CA ASP A 103 1.98 0.07 -11.57
C ASP A 103 1.55 -0.63 -12.87
N ARG A 104 0.75 -1.70 -12.77
CA ARG A 104 0.21 -2.42 -13.95
C ARG A 104 -0.67 -1.53 -14.83
N CYS A 105 -1.56 -0.73 -14.22
CA CYS A 105 -2.45 0.17 -14.95
C CYS A 105 -1.69 1.22 -15.76
N LEU A 106 -0.57 1.74 -15.25
CA LEU A 106 0.32 2.63 -16.01
C LEU A 106 0.87 1.95 -17.26
N GLY A 107 1.15 0.63 -17.21
CA GLY A 107 1.54 -0.14 -18.39
C GLY A 107 0.42 -0.33 -19.42
N CYS A 108 -0.85 -0.05 -19.06
CA CYS A 108 -2.01 -0.19 -19.95
C CYS A 108 -2.43 1.14 -20.61
N VAL A 109 -1.83 2.28 -20.27
CA VAL A 109 -2.23 3.56 -20.87
C VAL A 109 -1.45 3.86 -22.16
N ALA A 110 -2.14 4.50 -23.10
CA ALA A 110 -1.54 5.03 -24.31
C ALA A 110 -0.70 6.28 -24.02
N PRO A 111 0.21 6.69 -24.91
CA PRO A 111 0.91 7.95 -24.78
C PRO A 111 -0.04 9.12 -24.51
N GLY A 112 0.22 9.87 -23.43
CA GLY A 112 -0.66 10.93 -22.94
C GLY A 112 -1.92 10.47 -22.19
N GLY A 113 -2.12 9.15 -22.02
CA GLY A 113 -3.22 8.58 -21.28
C GLY A 113 -3.04 8.72 -19.76
N VAL A 114 -4.11 8.41 -19.02
CA VAL A 114 -4.15 8.55 -17.57
C VAL A 114 -4.75 7.31 -16.90
N ILE A 115 -4.31 7.04 -15.67
CA ILE A 115 -4.99 6.13 -14.75
C ILE A 115 -5.80 6.94 -13.73
N ALA A 116 -6.95 6.41 -13.33
CA ALA A 116 -7.77 6.91 -12.22
C ALA A 116 -8.12 5.73 -11.33
N VAL A 117 -7.49 5.64 -10.17
CA VAL A 117 -7.56 4.46 -9.32
C VAL A 117 -7.93 4.79 -7.89
N VAL A 118 -8.70 3.89 -7.27
CA VAL A 118 -8.88 3.86 -5.82
C VAL A 118 -7.82 2.92 -5.27
N THR A 119 -6.90 3.45 -4.47
CA THR A 119 -5.76 2.69 -3.93
C THR A 119 -5.61 2.90 -2.43
N ILE A 120 -4.66 2.21 -1.81
CA ILE A 120 -4.39 2.34 -0.38
C ILE A 120 -3.70 3.67 -0.07
N ASN A 121 -4.07 4.27 1.05
CA ASN A 121 -3.52 5.56 1.51
C ASN A 121 -2.01 5.45 1.83
N GLU A 122 -1.55 4.28 2.26
CA GLU A 122 -0.15 3.97 2.58
C GLU A 122 0.80 4.21 1.41
N LEU A 123 0.32 4.12 0.17
CA LEU A 123 1.10 4.48 -1.01
C LEU A 123 1.65 5.90 -0.91
N LEU A 124 0.93 6.81 -0.29
CA LEU A 124 1.31 8.24 -0.23
C LEU A 124 2.45 8.52 0.76
N PHE A 125 2.65 7.67 1.80
CA PHE A 125 3.58 8.01 2.87
C PHE A 125 4.43 6.85 3.42
N LEU A 126 4.02 5.57 3.29
CA LEU A 126 4.74 4.46 3.91
C LEU A 126 6.11 4.27 3.28
N GLY A 127 7.15 4.07 4.12
CA GLY A 127 8.55 3.92 3.68
C GLY A 127 8.77 2.77 2.68
N GLY A 128 8.02 1.67 2.82
CA GLY A 128 8.06 0.53 1.89
C GLY A 128 7.73 0.86 0.44
N TYR A 129 6.99 1.97 0.19
CA TYR A 129 6.64 2.44 -1.16
C TYR A 129 7.46 3.64 -1.64
N LYS A 130 8.56 3.97 -0.95
CA LYS A 130 9.43 5.09 -1.32
C LYS A 130 9.93 5.01 -2.77
N ALA A 131 10.39 3.84 -3.19
CA ALA A 131 10.91 3.63 -4.55
C ALA A 131 9.79 3.85 -5.60
N LEU A 132 8.62 3.26 -5.38
CA LEU A 132 7.45 3.45 -6.25
C LEU A 132 7.05 4.93 -6.33
N ARG A 133 6.91 5.62 -5.19
CA ARG A 133 6.56 7.06 -5.17
C ARG A 133 7.57 7.91 -5.91
N ARG A 134 8.88 7.67 -5.68
CA ARG A 134 9.94 8.40 -6.40
C ARG A 134 9.81 8.21 -7.90
N ARG A 135 9.64 6.99 -8.36
CA ARG A 135 9.42 6.68 -9.78
C ARG A 135 8.18 7.38 -10.32
N LEU A 136 7.04 7.25 -9.64
CA LEU A 136 5.79 7.91 -10.06
C LEU A 136 5.91 9.44 -10.09
N LEU A 137 6.61 10.05 -9.13
CA LEU A 137 6.84 11.50 -9.11
C LEU A 137 7.86 11.96 -10.17
N THR A 138 8.79 11.09 -10.57
CA THR A 138 9.84 11.43 -11.55
C THR A 138 9.35 11.23 -12.97
N ASP A 139 8.69 10.12 -13.25
CA ASP A 139 8.42 9.67 -14.60
C ASP A 139 6.99 9.99 -15.08
N ASN A 140 6.06 10.15 -14.13
CA ASN A 140 4.63 10.30 -14.39
C ASN A 140 4.11 11.69 -14.03
N LEU A 141 3.03 12.11 -14.67
CA LEU A 141 2.34 13.37 -14.38
C LEU A 141 1.21 13.13 -13.38
N TRP A 142 1.38 13.57 -12.16
CA TRP A 142 0.30 13.58 -11.18
C TRP A 142 -0.73 14.65 -11.57
N ARG A 143 -2.00 14.27 -11.58
CA ARG A 143 -3.12 15.17 -11.90
C ARG A 143 -3.91 15.50 -10.65
N PHE A 144 -4.13 14.48 -9.83
CA PHE A 144 -5.07 14.57 -8.75
C PHE A 144 -4.81 13.53 -7.67
N VAL A 145 -4.95 13.93 -6.40
CA VAL A 145 -4.92 13.05 -5.22
C VAL A 145 -6.03 13.48 -4.26
N ALA A 146 -6.86 12.54 -3.79
CA ALA A 146 -7.72 12.77 -2.63
C ALA A 146 -7.48 11.71 -1.57
N ARG A 147 -7.08 12.13 -0.37
CA ARG A 147 -7.01 11.27 0.80
C ARG A 147 -8.40 11.14 1.41
N LEU A 148 -8.99 9.95 1.25
CA LEU A 148 -10.30 9.68 1.82
C LEU A 148 -10.20 9.10 3.24
N GLY A 149 -9.14 8.36 3.54
CA GLY A 149 -8.97 7.70 4.84
C GLY A 149 -9.97 6.57 5.09
N PRO A 150 -10.26 6.27 6.38
CA PRO A 150 -11.23 5.26 6.76
C PRO A 150 -12.66 5.73 6.46
N GLY A 151 -13.60 4.78 6.39
CA GLY A 151 -15.03 5.10 6.19
C GLY A 151 -15.36 5.70 4.83
N ALA A 152 -14.58 5.39 3.79
CA ALA A 152 -14.84 5.84 2.43
C ALA A 152 -15.92 5.01 1.70
N PHE A 153 -16.22 3.81 2.19
CA PHE A 153 -17.20 2.89 1.61
C PHE A 153 -18.31 2.54 2.62
N GLU A 154 -19.52 2.45 2.12
CA GLU A 154 -20.66 1.91 2.87
C GLU A 154 -20.56 0.38 2.91
N GLY A 155 -20.78 -0.23 4.08
CA GLY A 155 -20.98 -1.69 4.20
C GLY A 155 -19.74 -2.58 4.18
N ILE A 156 -18.52 -2.03 4.19
CA ILE A 156 -17.32 -2.84 4.40
C ILE A 156 -17.13 -3.04 5.90
N SER A 157 -17.74 -4.11 6.43
CA SER A 157 -17.51 -4.57 7.78
C SER A 157 -16.25 -5.46 7.81
N GLY A 158 -15.24 -5.08 8.59
CA GLY A 158 -14.13 -5.96 8.90
C GLY A 158 -12.77 -5.26 8.98
N GLU A 159 -12.11 -5.00 7.90
CA GLU A 159 -10.82 -4.30 7.94
C GLU A 159 -11.03 -2.84 7.55
N VAL A 160 -10.66 -1.90 8.41
CA VAL A 160 -10.71 -0.46 8.09
C VAL A 160 -9.65 -0.19 7.03
N VAL A 161 -10.07 -0.12 5.78
CA VAL A 161 -9.17 0.20 4.66
C VAL A 161 -9.10 1.71 4.49
N ASN A 162 -7.92 2.26 4.69
CA ASN A 162 -7.63 3.65 4.39
C ASN A 162 -7.34 3.81 2.91
N VAL A 163 -8.15 4.57 2.20
CA VAL A 163 -8.05 4.70 0.74
C VAL A 163 -7.80 6.13 0.28
N SER A 164 -7.23 6.21 -0.91
CA SER A 164 -7.02 7.45 -1.65
C SER A 164 -7.48 7.28 -3.09
N LEU A 165 -7.99 8.36 -3.68
CA LEU A 165 -8.17 8.47 -5.11
C LEU A 165 -6.88 9.03 -5.72
N LEU A 166 -6.40 8.41 -6.78
CA LEU A 166 -5.18 8.79 -7.47
C LEU A 166 -5.44 8.87 -8.97
N CYS A 167 -5.06 10.00 -9.58
CA CYS A 167 -5.07 10.17 -11.02
C CYS A 167 -3.66 10.55 -11.48
N VAL A 168 -3.06 9.70 -12.33
CA VAL A 168 -1.69 9.84 -12.81
C VAL A 168 -1.64 9.62 -14.31
N GLY A 169 -0.98 10.52 -15.02
CA GLY A 169 -0.71 10.41 -16.45
C GLY A 169 0.59 9.67 -16.74
N GLU A 170 0.72 9.17 -17.95
CA GLU A 170 1.86 8.35 -18.39
C GLU A 170 3.18 9.12 -18.37
N GLN A 171 3.20 10.38 -18.82
CA GLN A 171 4.44 11.16 -18.93
C GLN A 171 4.39 12.44 -18.10
N ARG A 172 5.53 12.78 -17.51
CA ARG A 172 5.73 14.03 -16.77
C ARG A 172 6.12 15.18 -17.69
N THR A 173 5.55 16.36 -17.44
CA THR A 173 6.03 17.64 -17.95
C THR A 173 7.02 18.29 -16.95
N ARG A 174 7.90 19.17 -17.40
CA ARG A 174 8.94 19.78 -16.55
C ARG A 174 8.40 20.53 -15.34
N GLU A 175 7.31 21.25 -15.51
CA GLU A 175 6.62 21.97 -14.42
C GLU A 175 5.25 21.33 -14.28
N SER A 176 5.05 20.60 -13.20
CA SER A 176 3.79 19.92 -12.93
C SER A 176 3.28 20.25 -11.54
N VAL A 177 2.06 20.74 -11.53
CA VAL A 177 1.26 20.99 -10.34
C VAL A 177 0.07 20.03 -10.39
N PHE A 178 -0.26 19.41 -9.28
CA PHE A 178 -1.44 18.55 -9.16
C PHE A 178 -2.39 19.06 -8.09
N SER A 179 -3.67 18.75 -8.27
CA SER A 179 -4.73 19.08 -7.33
C SER A 179 -4.81 18.04 -6.22
N ALA A 180 -5.01 18.47 -5.00
CA ALA A 180 -5.13 17.58 -3.86
C ALA A 180 -6.25 17.99 -2.89
N TRP A 181 -6.87 16.98 -2.27
CA TRP A 181 -7.83 17.12 -1.18
C TRP A 181 -7.47 16.16 -0.04
N ASP A 182 -7.69 16.62 1.17
CA ASP A 182 -7.61 15.77 2.36
C ASP A 182 -8.95 15.83 3.10
N VAL A 183 -9.70 14.73 3.01
CA VAL A 183 -10.97 14.54 3.72
C VAL A 183 -10.90 13.34 4.66
N ASN A 184 -9.68 12.96 5.03
CA ASN A 184 -9.40 11.81 5.88
C ASN A 184 -10.03 11.89 7.28
N PHE A 185 -10.24 13.13 7.76
CA PHE A 185 -10.82 13.42 9.08
C PHE A 185 -12.34 13.30 9.15
N LEU A 186 -13.02 13.08 8.03
CA LEU A 186 -14.48 12.89 7.97
C LEU A 186 -14.84 11.42 8.09
N ASP A 187 -15.91 11.09 8.79
CA ASP A 187 -16.25 9.73 9.19
C ASP A 187 -17.22 9.01 8.25
N SER A 188 -17.88 9.71 7.32
CA SER A 188 -18.89 9.10 6.46
C SER A 188 -18.65 9.36 4.97
N PRO A 189 -19.05 8.42 4.08
CA PRO A 189 -18.93 8.62 2.63
C PRO A 189 -19.68 9.84 2.12
N SER A 190 -20.85 10.14 2.69
CA SER A 190 -21.66 11.30 2.33
C SER A 190 -20.98 12.61 2.69
N ALA A 191 -20.40 12.72 3.90
CA ALA A 191 -19.63 13.88 4.32
C ALA A 191 -18.38 14.09 3.46
N LYS A 192 -17.63 13.01 3.16
CA LYS A 192 -16.48 13.06 2.26
C LYS A 192 -16.89 13.54 0.85
N SER A 193 -17.97 12.99 0.31
CA SER A 193 -18.49 13.38 -1.01
C SER A 193 -18.91 14.84 -1.05
N ALA A 194 -19.57 15.34 -0.01
CA ALA A 194 -19.95 16.75 0.11
C ALA A 194 -18.71 17.66 0.18
N ALA A 195 -17.73 17.29 1.00
CA ALA A 195 -16.49 18.04 1.15
C ALA A 195 -15.68 18.10 -0.16
N LEU A 196 -15.55 17.00 -0.89
CA LEU A 196 -14.86 16.96 -2.19
C LEU A 196 -15.52 17.87 -3.25
N ARG A 197 -16.80 18.20 -3.09
CA ARG A 197 -17.54 19.11 -3.99
C ARG A 197 -17.46 20.57 -3.59
N SER A 198 -17.29 20.86 -2.31
CA SER A 198 -17.40 22.20 -1.75
C SER A 198 -16.09 22.78 -1.19
N GLN A 199 -15.14 21.91 -0.85
CA GLN A 199 -13.86 22.31 -0.28
C GLN A 199 -12.91 22.78 -1.37
N ASP A 200 -12.17 23.85 -1.09
CA ASP A 200 -11.13 24.32 -2.00
C ASP A 200 -10.03 23.29 -2.19
N LEU A 201 -9.59 23.13 -3.42
CA LEU A 201 -8.47 22.26 -3.76
C LEU A 201 -7.14 22.92 -3.36
N VAL A 202 -6.20 22.09 -2.97
CA VAL A 202 -4.81 22.50 -2.74
C VAL A 202 -3.99 22.18 -3.98
N LEU A 203 -3.30 23.19 -4.51
CA LEU A 203 -2.34 22.99 -5.60
C LEU A 203 -0.97 22.65 -5.04
N ILE A 204 -0.40 21.57 -5.50
CA ILE A 204 0.87 21.01 -5.00
C ILE A 204 1.87 20.93 -6.15
N ASP A 205 3.03 21.54 -5.97
CA ASP A 205 4.15 21.34 -6.89
C ASP A 205 4.70 19.92 -6.77
N GLN A 206 4.69 19.19 -7.87
CA GLN A 206 5.11 17.79 -7.91
C GLN A 206 6.60 17.62 -7.60
N ALA A 207 7.45 18.55 -8.03
CA ALA A 207 8.88 18.47 -7.82
C ALA A 207 9.23 18.63 -6.33
N SER A 208 8.50 19.48 -5.61
CA SER A 208 8.69 19.69 -4.18
C SER A 208 8.46 18.42 -3.35
N GLN A 209 7.58 17.53 -3.81
CA GLN A 209 7.30 16.28 -3.09
C GLN A 209 8.48 15.30 -3.11
N LEU A 210 9.37 15.39 -4.09
CA LEU A 210 10.60 14.60 -4.12
C LEU A 210 11.59 15.00 -3.02
N LEU A 211 11.49 16.23 -2.52
CA LEU A 211 12.34 16.76 -1.44
C LEU A 211 11.87 16.29 -0.06
N ASN A 212 10.63 15.85 0.06
CA ASN A 212 10.12 15.31 1.32
C ASN A 212 10.86 14.02 1.71
N PRO A 213 11.03 13.73 3.00
CA PRO A 213 11.54 12.45 3.47
C PRO A 213 10.76 11.30 2.82
N ASP A 214 11.47 10.32 2.25
CA ASP A 214 10.90 9.19 1.53
C ASP A 214 9.98 9.57 0.35
N ALA A 215 10.11 10.79 -0.18
CA ALA A 215 9.24 11.35 -1.22
C ALA A 215 7.75 11.25 -0.86
N ARG A 216 7.41 11.50 0.41
CA ARG A 216 6.02 11.44 0.90
C ARG A 216 5.18 12.53 0.26
N ILE A 217 3.94 12.17 -0.08
CA ILE A 217 2.96 13.13 -0.57
C ILE A 217 2.32 13.81 0.63
N VAL A 218 2.55 15.11 0.74
CA VAL A 218 2.00 15.95 1.81
C VAL A 218 0.99 16.89 1.19
N ILE A 219 -0.26 16.79 1.66
CA ILE A 219 -1.36 17.67 1.25
C ILE A 219 -1.47 18.78 2.30
N GLY A 220 -1.14 19.99 1.91
CA GLY A 220 -1.12 21.17 2.78
C GLY A 220 0.12 22.01 2.55
N GLN A 221 0.15 23.21 3.09
CA GLN A 221 1.31 24.09 3.04
C GLN A 221 2.34 23.61 4.08
N LEU A 222 3.26 22.77 3.68
CA LEU A 222 4.54 22.69 4.39
C LEU A 222 5.32 23.94 3.96
N GLY A 223 5.36 24.94 4.82
CA GLY A 223 6.33 26.01 4.65
C GLY A 223 7.72 25.37 4.58
N LEU A 224 8.50 25.74 3.59
CA LEU A 224 9.90 25.27 3.35
C LEU A 224 10.86 25.51 4.55
N GLN A 225 10.36 26.04 5.66
CA GLN A 225 11.13 26.40 6.86
C GLN A 225 10.88 25.50 8.07
N HIS A 226 10.05 24.46 7.95
CA HIS A 226 9.84 23.56 9.08
C HIS A 226 10.97 22.53 9.19
N ARG A 227 11.66 22.57 10.33
CA ARG A 227 12.65 21.54 10.67
C ARG A 227 11.92 20.21 10.87
N LEU A 228 12.55 19.13 10.41
CA LEU A 228 11.98 17.81 10.57
C LEU A 228 12.12 17.33 12.02
N LEU A 229 11.17 16.51 12.48
CA LEU A 229 11.29 15.89 13.81
C LEU A 229 12.59 15.08 13.94
N SER A 230 13.07 14.49 12.86
CA SER A 230 14.37 13.79 12.80
C SER A 230 15.59 14.68 13.11
N ASP A 231 15.45 16.00 13.01
CA ASP A 231 16.52 16.94 13.38
C ASP A 231 16.66 17.10 14.90
N PHE A 232 15.65 16.66 15.66
CA PHE A 232 15.57 16.83 17.10
C PHE A 232 15.47 15.53 17.86
N ALA A 233 14.96 14.47 17.24
CA ALA A 233 14.68 13.21 17.90
C ALA A 233 14.98 12.00 17.00
N VAL A 234 15.47 10.95 17.62
CA VAL A 234 15.66 9.64 16.96
C VAL A 234 14.44 8.78 17.28
N PRO A 235 13.68 8.34 16.26
CA PRO A 235 12.56 7.44 16.50
C PRO A 235 13.07 6.04 16.77
N GLY A 236 12.63 5.44 17.87
CA GLY A 236 12.91 4.05 18.20
C GLY A 236 11.62 3.26 18.30
N LYS A 237 11.58 2.07 17.72
CA LYS A 237 10.47 1.13 17.90
C LYS A 237 10.71 0.33 19.18
N GLY A 238 9.69 0.22 20.05
CA GLY A 238 9.76 -0.64 21.23
C GLY A 238 9.95 -2.11 20.89
N SER A 239 10.59 -2.84 21.78
CA SER A 239 10.75 -4.30 21.69
C SER A 239 9.46 -5.03 22.06
N THR A 240 9.33 -6.28 21.62
CA THR A 240 8.26 -7.18 22.00
C THR A 240 8.87 -8.47 22.52
N THR A 241 8.43 -8.94 23.70
CA THR A 241 8.98 -10.14 24.34
C THR A 241 8.49 -11.44 23.72
N GLY A 242 7.43 -11.40 22.92
CA GLY A 242 6.81 -12.61 22.33
C GLY A 242 5.87 -13.34 23.28
N ASP A 243 6.16 -13.35 24.57
CA ASP A 243 5.31 -13.94 25.62
C ASP A 243 5.15 -12.96 26.77
N THR A 244 4.22 -12.02 26.61
CA THR A 244 3.93 -10.99 27.60
C THR A 244 3.51 -11.58 28.96
N PRO A 245 2.63 -12.59 29.05
CA PRO A 245 2.26 -13.17 30.35
C PRO A 245 3.44 -13.79 31.12
N HIS A 246 4.44 -14.27 30.42
CA HIS A 246 5.62 -14.86 31.06
C HIS A 246 6.61 -13.80 31.57
N TYR A 247 6.86 -12.77 30.76
CA TYR A 247 7.94 -11.80 31.02
C TYR A 247 7.49 -10.51 31.70
N HIS A 248 6.19 -10.19 31.67
CA HIS A 248 5.67 -8.96 32.22
C HIS A 248 4.86 -9.21 33.49
N ARG A 249 5.00 -8.31 34.47
CA ARG A 249 4.20 -8.25 35.67
C ARG A 249 3.83 -6.81 35.96
N ASN A 250 2.71 -6.61 36.59
CA ASN A 250 2.43 -5.33 37.21
C ASN A 250 3.30 -5.17 38.47
N PHE A 251 3.72 -3.94 38.77
CA PHE A 251 4.64 -3.72 39.86
C PHE A 251 4.07 -4.21 41.22
N TRP A 252 2.75 -4.22 41.40
CA TRP A 252 2.07 -4.72 42.61
C TRP A 252 1.95 -6.25 42.71
N GLU A 253 2.25 -6.96 41.64
CA GLU A 253 2.25 -8.45 41.67
C GLU A 253 3.58 -9.01 42.19
N LEU A 254 4.60 -8.16 42.27
CA LEU A 254 5.92 -8.57 42.74
C LEU A 254 6.09 -8.23 44.24
N PRO A 255 6.34 -9.23 45.10
CA PRO A 255 6.58 -8.98 46.52
C PRO A 255 7.86 -8.17 46.77
N GLN A 256 8.80 -8.25 45.84
CA GLN A 256 10.03 -7.48 45.82
C GLN A 256 10.47 -7.28 44.39
N LEU A 257 10.97 -6.08 44.05
CA LEU A 257 11.55 -5.81 42.75
C LEU A 257 12.82 -6.64 42.56
N HIS A 258 12.88 -7.42 41.50
CA HIS A 258 14.08 -8.13 41.12
C HIS A 258 15.15 -7.10 40.69
N PRO A 259 16.46 -7.29 41.04
CA PRO A 259 17.50 -6.36 40.66
C PRO A 259 17.58 -6.07 39.16
N ASP A 260 17.23 -7.06 38.33
CA ASP A 260 17.26 -6.98 36.87
C ASP A 260 15.91 -6.57 36.25
N ALA A 261 14.92 -6.25 37.10
CA ALA A 261 13.61 -5.82 36.61
C ALA A 261 13.68 -4.43 36.00
N VAL A 262 13.19 -4.29 34.77
CA VAL A 262 13.21 -3.03 34.03
C VAL A 262 11.80 -2.50 33.87
N PRO A 263 11.53 -1.22 34.17
CA PRO A 263 10.25 -0.61 33.88
C PRO A 263 9.92 -0.77 32.38
N TRP A 264 8.75 -1.31 32.09
CA TRP A 264 8.28 -1.50 30.73
C TRP A 264 7.19 -0.48 30.43
N LEU A 265 7.41 0.35 29.41
CA LEU A 265 6.40 1.29 28.97
C LEU A 265 5.52 0.60 27.94
N ASP A 266 4.31 0.26 28.34
CA ASP A 266 3.28 -0.28 27.45
C ASP A 266 2.60 0.84 26.67
N SER A 267 1.84 0.48 25.62
CA SER A 267 1.07 1.48 24.87
C SER A 267 0.06 2.16 25.79
N PRO A 268 0.09 3.50 25.90
CA PRO A 268 -0.87 4.21 26.75
C PRO A 268 -2.30 3.97 26.27
N ILE A 269 -3.24 3.91 27.20
CA ILE A 269 -4.67 3.87 26.91
C ILE A 269 -5.07 5.24 26.35
N SER A 270 -5.84 5.25 25.27
CA SER A 270 -6.30 6.50 24.65
C SER A 270 -7.01 7.41 25.65
N GLY A 271 -6.51 8.62 25.80
CA GLY A 271 -7.06 9.65 26.72
C GLY A 271 -6.44 9.67 28.12
N GLU A 272 -5.58 8.73 28.50
CA GLU A 272 -4.89 8.71 29.78
C GLU A 272 -3.41 9.03 29.65
N LEU A 273 -3.00 10.20 30.09
CA LEU A 273 -1.61 10.70 29.96
C LEU A 273 -0.57 9.86 30.74
N TRP A 274 -0.99 9.10 31.72
CA TRP A 274 -0.11 8.39 32.66
C TRP A 274 -0.24 6.88 32.64
N SER A 275 -1.07 6.32 31.76
CA SER A 275 -1.23 4.87 31.61
C SER A 275 0.00 4.22 30.97
N GLY A 276 0.16 2.92 31.17
CA GLY A 276 1.21 2.10 30.56
C GLY A 276 2.53 2.08 31.31
N ARG A 277 2.57 2.57 32.56
CA ARG A 277 3.77 2.55 33.43
C ARG A 277 3.71 1.51 34.54
N GLU A 278 2.65 0.77 34.60
CA GLU A 278 2.37 -0.22 35.64
C GLU A 278 3.16 -1.51 35.42
N THR A 279 3.62 -1.73 34.18
CA THR A 279 4.26 -2.97 33.77
C THR A 279 5.77 -2.94 34.03
N ILE A 280 6.28 -4.06 34.52
CA ILE A 280 7.70 -4.31 34.72
C ILE A 280 8.07 -5.57 33.95
N SER A 281 9.16 -5.51 33.18
CA SER A 281 9.77 -6.70 32.61
C SER A 281 10.66 -7.35 33.63
N ILE A 282 10.44 -8.62 33.90
CA ILE A 282 11.23 -9.41 34.89
C ILE A 282 12.48 -10.03 34.23
N VAL A 283 12.68 -9.85 32.94
CA VAL A 283 13.85 -10.34 32.22
C VAL A 283 14.70 -9.16 31.81
N PRO A 284 16.02 -9.21 32.01
CA PRO A 284 16.93 -8.21 31.45
C PRO A 284 16.73 -8.11 29.93
N VAL A 285 16.49 -6.91 29.46
CA VAL A 285 16.20 -6.66 28.03
C VAL A 285 17.47 -6.85 27.17
N ASP A 286 18.63 -6.89 27.78
CA ASP A 286 19.94 -7.13 27.18
C ASP A 286 20.28 -8.63 27.00
N ASP A 287 19.51 -9.54 27.62
CA ASP A 287 19.64 -10.98 27.31
C ASP A 287 18.94 -11.33 26.00
N ALA A 288 19.56 -10.88 24.90
CA ALA A 288 19.06 -11.10 23.56
C ALA A 288 18.91 -12.59 23.18
N GLY A 289 19.68 -13.48 23.81
CA GLY A 289 19.64 -14.90 23.55
C GLY A 289 18.36 -15.54 24.05
N LEU A 290 18.00 -15.30 25.31
CA LEU A 290 16.80 -15.84 25.94
C LEU A 290 15.50 -15.33 25.27
N LEU A 291 15.51 -14.07 24.87
CA LEU A 291 14.36 -13.44 24.21
C LEU A 291 14.18 -13.96 22.78
N ALA A 292 15.28 -14.23 22.07
CA ALA A 292 15.21 -14.75 20.69
C ALA A 292 14.63 -16.18 20.62
N GLU A 293 14.95 -17.04 21.59
CA GLU A 293 14.41 -18.40 21.67
C GLU A 293 12.88 -18.43 21.84
N ASN A 294 12.29 -17.38 22.40
CA ASN A 294 10.85 -17.25 22.63
C ASN A 294 10.14 -16.37 21.58
N GLY A 295 10.77 -16.08 20.44
CA GLY A 295 10.18 -15.29 19.37
C GLY A 295 10.11 -13.79 19.67
N ALA A 296 10.86 -13.31 20.65
CA ALA A 296 10.98 -11.89 20.95
C ALA A 296 11.63 -11.14 19.78
N ARG A 297 11.19 -9.90 19.57
CA ARG A 297 11.78 -8.99 18.61
C ARG A 297 12.33 -7.78 19.34
N ILE A 298 13.64 -7.68 19.37
CA ILE A 298 14.36 -6.58 20.01
C ILE A 298 14.55 -5.48 18.99
N HIS A 299 14.02 -4.31 19.30
CA HIS A 299 14.10 -3.13 18.45
C HIS A 299 14.47 -1.89 19.28
N GLY A 300 14.95 -0.84 18.61
CA GLY A 300 15.15 0.47 19.21
C GLY A 300 16.25 0.52 20.27
N GLN A 301 17.22 -0.38 20.24
CA GLN A 301 18.33 -0.41 21.21
C GLN A 301 19.08 0.94 21.25
N GLU A 302 19.10 1.67 20.13
CA GLU A 302 19.72 2.98 20.01
C GLU A 302 19.08 4.08 20.88
N VAL A 303 17.84 3.86 21.32
CA VAL A 303 17.10 4.81 22.19
C VAL A 303 16.92 4.35 23.62
N TRP A 304 17.37 3.14 23.95
CA TRP A 304 17.24 2.60 25.31
C TRP A 304 18.03 3.43 26.33
N GLY A 305 17.46 3.62 27.51
CA GLY A 305 18.07 4.42 28.57
C GLY A 305 18.16 5.93 28.26
N ARG A 306 17.58 6.39 27.18
CA ARG A 306 17.51 7.82 26.84
C ARG A 306 16.19 8.43 27.26
N ALA A 307 16.23 9.71 27.64
CA ALA A 307 15.02 10.48 27.85
C ALA A 307 14.28 10.65 26.50
N GLY A 308 12.96 10.45 26.51
CA GLY A 308 12.15 10.49 25.31
C GLY A 308 10.66 10.57 25.59
N VAL A 309 9.89 10.55 24.49
CA VAL A 309 8.42 10.53 24.53
C VAL A 309 7.96 9.22 23.87
N ALA A 310 7.14 8.47 24.58
CA ALA A 310 6.47 7.31 24.01
C ALA A 310 5.19 7.74 23.28
N VAL A 311 5.05 7.28 22.06
CA VAL A 311 3.87 7.53 21.23
C VAL A 311 3.19 6.19 20.94
N SER A 312 1.90 6.09 21.26
CA SER A 312 1.12 4.88 20.97
C SER A 312 1.02 4.66 19.46
N LYS A 313 1.19 3.41 19.03
CA LYS A 313 1.01 3.02 17.64
C LYS A 313 -0.45 3.13 17.16
N THR A 314 -1.39 3.00 18.08
CA THR A 314 -2.83 2.86 17.80
C THR A 314 -3.66 4.09 18.17
N SER A 315 -3.05 5.11 18.77
CA SER A 315 -3.76 6.35 19.05
C SER A 315 -3.86 7.22 17.81
N ASN A 316 -5.02 7.81 17.60
CA ASN A 316 -5.18 8.93 16.69
C ASN A 316 -4.42 10.12 17.29
N LEU A 317 -3.35 10.53 16.62
CA LEU A 317 -2.67 11.80 16.87
C LEU A 317 -3.47 12.92 16.21
#